data_54896c8beab1a748c13b0b95a7fcd7f7
#
_entry.id   54896c8beab1a748c13b0b95a7fcd7f7
#
_cell.length_a   1.000
_cell.length_b   1.000
_cell.length_c   1.000
_cell.angle_alpha   90.00
_cell.angle_beta   90.00
_cell.angle_gamma   90.00
#
_symmetry.space_group_name_H-M   'P 1'
#
loop_
_entity.id
_entity.type
_entity.pdbx_description
1 polymer ?
#
loop_
_entity_poly.entity_id
_entity_poly.type
_entity_poly.pdbx_seq_one_letter_code
_entity_poly.pdbx_strand_id
1 'polypeptide(L)'
;VRDLDLVIDAPGGPASGRFLRTLRPGGALYPIFPLGFAGAEEARQRGVTVSTTQVRSSGAQLARLADLLDAGVIRVAIDSVFPLAQAQMAHERAAQGHLEGKIVLLVMDSSAG
;
A
#
# COMPACT_ATOMS: atom_id res chain seq x y z
N VAL A 1 -17.83 6.74 -6.07
CA VAL A 1 -17.20 7.87 -5.36
C VAL A 1 -16.72 8.85 -6.39
N ARG A 2 -16.94 10.17 -6.18
CA ARG A 2 -16.53 11.27 -7.08
C ARG A 2 -16.14 12.48 -6.26
N ASP A 3 -15.48 13.43 -6.94
CA ASP A 3 -15.11 14.75 -6.38
C ASP A 3 -14.17 14.67 -5.16
N LEU A 4 -13.27 13.68 -5.18
CA LEU A 4 -12.25 13.53 -4.15
C LEU A 4 -11.13 14.57 -4.31
N ASP A 5 -10.61 15.05 -3.18
CA ASP A 5 -9.45 15.95 -3.14
C ASP A 5 -8.15 15.22 -3.42
N LEU A 6 -8.04 13.98 -2.94
CA LEU A 6 -6.81 13.21 -2.92
C LEU A 6 -7.10 11.71 -3.05
N VAL A 7 -6.29 11.03 -3.85
CA VAL A 7 -6.20 9.57 -3.87
C VAL A 7 -4.74 9.16 -3.66
N ILE A 8 -4.52 8.27 -2.69
CA ILE A 8 -3.25 7.56 -2.52
C ILE A 8 -3.48 6.13 -3.01
N ASP A 9 -2.80 5.76 -4.08
CA ASP A 9 -2.90 4.44 -4.68
C ASP A 9 -1.68 3.60 -4.29
N ALA A 10 -1.82 2.81 -3.21
CA ALA A 10 -0.74 2.01 -2.67
C ALA A 10 -0.23 0.91 -3.63
N PRO A 11 -1.10 0.18 -4.35
CA PRO A 11 -0.65 -0.73 -5.40
C PRO A 11 0.04 -0.02 -6.56
N GLY A 12 -0.50 1.12 -6.99
CA GLY A 12 0.03 1.87 -8.11
C GLY A 12 -0.02 1.12 -9.46
N GLY A 13 0.90 1.48 -10.33
CA GLY A 13 1.08 0.82 -11.62
C GLY A 13 0.14 1.31 -12.73
N PRO A 14 0.01 0.54 -13.84
CA PRO A 14 -0.74 0.97 -15.02
C PRO A 14 -2.21 1.26 -14.76
N ALA A 15 -2.82 0.60 -13.78
CA ALA A 15 -4.24 0.75 -13.46
C ALA A 15 -4.56 2.03 -12.67
N SER A 16 -3.56 2.76 -12.17
CA SER A 16 -3.75 3.99 -11.37
C SER A 16 -4.56 5.07 -12.11
N GLY A 17 -4.48 5.12 -13.42
CA GLY A 17 -5.22 6.07 -14.26
C GLY A 17 -6.75 6.05 -14.04
N ARG A 18 -7.31 4.91 -13.64
CA ARG A 18 -8.75 4.78 -13.33
C ARG A 18 -9.23 5.75 -12.25
N PHE A 19 -8.35 6.14 -11.33
CA PHE A 19 -8.68 7.04 -10.23
C PHE A 19 -8.79 8.51 -10.65
N LEU A 20 -8.28 8.90 -11.82
CA LEU A 20 -8.39 10.27 -12.31
C LEU A 20 -9.84 10.74 -12.42
N ARG A 21 -10.77 9.79 -12.68
CA ARG A 21 -12.22 10.08 -12.83
C ARG A 21 -12.94 10.23 -11.49
N THR A 22 -12.30 9.91 -10.40
CA THR A 22 -12.84 10.08 -9.05
C THR A 22 -12.41 11.39 -8.41
N LEU A 23 -11.40 12.05 -8.97
CA LEU A 23 -10.85 13.29 -8.48
C LEU A 23 -11.58 14.50 -9.08
N ARG A 24 -11.74 15.55 -8.25
CA ARG A 24 -12.19 16.85 -8.72
C ARG A 24 -11.06 17.59 -9.47
N PRO A 25 -11.40 18.60 -10.30
CA PRO A 25 -10.38 19.52 -10.80
C PRO A 25 -9.61 20.16 -9.63
N GLY A 26 -8.28 20.21 -9.73
CA GLY A 26 -7.39 20.67 -8.65
C GLY A 26 -7.08 19.58 -7.61
N GLY A 27 -7.64 18.39 -7.73
CA GLY A 27 -7.30 17.24 -6.90
C GLY A 27 -5.95 16.62 -7.24
N ALA A 28 -5.51 15.64 -6.44
CA ALA A 28 -4.22 15.00 -6.61
C ALA A 28 -4.27 13.47 -6.52
N LEU A 29 -3.49 12.80 -7.38
CA LEU A 29 -3.26 11.37 -7.38
C LEU A 29 -1.81 11.07 -7.01
N TYR A 30 -1.61 10.21 -6.02
CA TYR A 30 -0.31 9.73 -5.55
C TYR A 30 -0.19 8.22 -5.73
N PRO A 31 0.23 7.73 -6.91
CA PRO A 31 0.60 6.33 -7.05
C PRO A 31 1.93 6.09 -6.33
N ILE A 32 1.94 5.17 -5.37
CA ILE A 32 3.16 4.82 -4.62
C ILE A 32 4.15 4.07 -5.53
N PHE A 33 3.64 3.30 -6.48
CA PHE A 33 4.42 2.67 -7.54
C PHE A 33 4.01 3.27 -8.89
N PRO A 34 4.75 4.29 -9.39
CA PRO A 34 4.34 5.04 -10.59
C PRO A 34 4.68 4.34 -11.91
N LEU A 35 5.43 3.23 -11.88
CA LEU A 35 5.87 2.55 -13.10
C LEU A 35 4.68 2.07 -13.94
N GLY A 36 4.71 2.40 -15.23
CA GLY A 36 3.65 2.07 -16.16
C GLY A 36 2.42 2.98 -16.11
N PHE A 37 2.43 4.05 -15.29
CA PHE A 37 1.35 5.03 -15.29
C PHE A 37 1.25 5.73 -16.66
N ALA A 38 0.11 5.60 -17.31
CA ALA A 38 -0.13 6.12 -18.66
C ALA A 38 -1.16 7.28 -18.72
N GLY A 39 -1.64 7.75 -17.55
CA GLY A 39 -2.72 8.73 -17.44
C GLY A 39 -2.31 10.20 -17.45
N ALA A 40 -1.06 10.56 -17.81
CA ALA A 40 -0.54 11.92 -17.68
C ALA A 40 -1.35 12.95 -18.49
N GLU A 41 -1.74 12.62 -19.72
CA GLU A 41 -2.53 13.51 -20.56
C GLU A 41 -3.96 13.68 -20.03
N GLU A 42 -4.61 12.60 -19.61
CA GLU A 42 -5.95 12.68 -18.98
C GLU A 42 -5.89 13.51 -17.69
N ALA A 43 -4.84 13.33 -16.88
CA ALA A 43 -4.65 14.12 -15.66
C ALA A 43 -4.54 15.61 -15.96
N ARG A 44 -3.75 15.99 -16.97
CA ARG A 44 -3.58 17.38 -17.41
C ARG A 44 -4.92 17.97 -17.88
N GLN A 45 -5.66 17.26 -18.71
CA GLN A 45 -6.97 17.68 -19.22
C GLN A 45 -8.01 17.88 -18.11
N ARG A 46 -7.92 17.08 -17.04
CA ARG A 46 -8.81 17.16 -15.88
C ARG A 46 -8.36 18.17 -14.82
N GLY A 47 -7.18 18.77 -14.98
CA GLY A 47 -6.60 19.64 -13.96
C GLY A 47 -6.22 18.90 -12.68
N VAL A 48 -5.84 17.62 -12.77
CA VAL A 48 -5.42 16.77 -11.66
C VAL A 48 -3.90 16.72 -11.60
N THR A 49 -3.34 16.91 -10.42
CA THR A 49 -1.90 16.74 -10.17
C THR A 49 -1.61 15.25 -9.94
N VAL A 50 -0.62 14.72 -10.65
CA VAL A 50 -0.08 13.37 -10.38
C VAL A 50 1.32 13.52 -9.83
N SER A 51 1.52 13.05 -8.60
CA SER A 51 2.84 13.06 -7.96
C SER A 51 3.57 11.73 -8.18
N THR A 52 4.83 11.82 -8.57
CA THR A 52 5.72 10.66 -8.69
C THR A 52 6.63 10.61 -7.47
N THR A 53 6.08 10.22 -6.32
CA THR A 53 6.88 10.06 -5.11
C THR A 53 7.76 8.83 -5.23
N GLN A 54 9.07 9.02 -5.09
CA GLN A 54 10.02 7.92 -5.04
C GLN A 54 10.17 7.43 -3.59
N VAL A 55 9.95 6.15 -3.37
CA VAL A 55 10.20 5.52 -2.06
C VAL A 55 11.69 5.54 -1.74
N ARG A 56 12.04 5.92 -0.53
CA ARG A 56 13.43 5.93 -0.03
C ARG A 56 13.52 5.19 1.30
N SER A 57 14.60 4.44 1.48
CA SER A 57 14.89 3.82 2.76
C SER A 57 15.24 4.88 3.81
N SER A 58 14.69 4.73 5.01
CA SER A 58 14.99 5.61 6.14
C SER A 58 14.87 4.85 7.44
N GLY A 59 16.02 4.53 8.05
CA GLY A 59 16.08 3.89 9.36
C GLY A 59 15.43 4.74 10.47
N ALA A 60 15.60 6.07 10.41
CA ALA A 60 14.99 6.98 11.38
C ALA A 60 13.46 6.97 11.30
N GLN A 61 12.87 6.93 10.09
CA GLN A 61 11.42 6.81 9.94
C GLN A 61 10.92 5.45 10.41
N LEU A 62 11.66 4.38 10.13
CA LEU A 62 11.31 3.04 10.57
C LEU A 62 11.33 2.92 12.10
N ALA A 63 12.34 3.50 12.77
CA ALA A 63 12.40 3.55 14.22
C ALA A 63 11.18 4.29 14.81
N ARG A 64 10.82 5.44 14.24
CA ARG A 64 9.62 6.18 14.67
C ARG A 64 8.33 5.39 14.47
N LEU A 65 8.22 4.61 13.38
CA LEU A 65 7.06 3.73 13.16
C LEU A 65 7.02 2.61 14.21
N ALA A 66 8.16 2.05 14.58
CA ALA A 66 8.25 1.07 15.67
C ALA A 66 7.75 1.65 17.01
N ASP A 67 8.22 2.85 17.38
CA ASP A 67 7.75 3.54 18.59
C ASP A 67 6.23 3.75 18.59
N LEU A 68 5.65 4.12 17.45
CA LEU A 68 4.20 4.31 17.31
C LEU A 68 3.41 2.98 17.41
N LEU A 69 3.98 1.89 16.91
CA LEU A 69 3.41 0.54 17.05
C LEU A 69 3.46 0.09 18.51
N ASP A 70 4.60 0.25 19.18
CA ASP A 70 4.79 -0.13 20.59
C ASP A 70 3.87 0.68 21.52
N ALA A 71 3.66 1.96 21.21
CA ALA A 71 2.72 2.83 21.91
C ALA A 71 1.24 2.55 21.57
N GLY A 72 0.95 1.65 20.64
CA GLY A 72 -0.41 1.34 20.19
C GLY A 72 -1.13 2.47 19.45
N VAL A 73 -0.40 3.52 19.03
CA VAL A 73 -0.94 4.66 18.26
C VAL A 73 -1.33 4.22 16.85
N ILE A 74 -0.51 3.35 16.26
CA ILE A 74 -0.81 2.70 14.99
C ILE A 74 -0.90 1.19 15.19
N ARG A 75 -1.66 0.53 14.34
CA ARG A 75 -1.82 -0.93 14.36
C ARG A 75 -1.72 -1.48 12.95
N VAL A 76 -1.09 -2.65 12.82
CA VAL A 76 -1.07 -3.41 11.56
C VAL A 76 -2.15 -4.47 11.62
N ALA A 77 -3.03 -4.48 10.64
CA ALA A 77 -3.99 -5.55 10.48
C ALA A 77 -3.25 -6.82 9.98
N ILE A 78 -3.49 -7.94 10.65
CA ILE A 78 -2.95 -9.25 10.27
C ILE A 78 -4.11 -10.11 9.77
N ASP A 79 -4.03 -10.56 8.52
CA ASP A 79 -5.01 -11.48 7.93
C ASP A 79 -4.77 -12.90 8.45
N SER A 80 -3.53 -13.37 8.38
CA SER A 80 -3.17 -14.73 8.76
C SER A 80 -1.69 -14.85 9.11
N VAL A 81 -1.38 -15.88 9.90
CA VAL A 81 -0.02 -16.19 10.35
C VAL A 81 0.26 -17.66 10.03
N PHE A 82 1.41 -17.93 9.41
CA PHE A 82 1.85 -19.28 9.06
C PHE A 82 3.27 -19.51 9.59
N PRO A 83 3.62 -20.73 10.04
CA PRO A 83 5.01 -21.11 10.20
C PRO A 83 5.76 -21.00 8.86
N LEU A 84 7.05 -20.68 8.88
CA LEU A 84 7.85 -20.56 7.67
C LEU A 84 7.79 -21.83 6.80
N ALA A 85 7.75 -23.01 7.42
CA ALA A 85 7.61 -24.29 6.73
C ALA A 85 6.30 -24.41 5.92
N GLN A 86 5.31 -23.57 6.19
CA GLN A 86 4.02 -23.51 5.49
C GLN A 86 3.93 -22.32 4.55
N ALA A 87 5.04 -21.78 4.08
CA ALA A 87 5.07 -20.64 3.17
C ALA A 87 4.23 -20.85 1.90
N GLN A 88 4.13 -22.09 1.41
CA GLN A 88 3.26 -22.44 0.29
C GLN A 88 1.79 -22.09 0.61
N MET A 89 1.28 -22.46 1.78
CA MET A 89 -0.09 -22.16 2.21
C MET A 89 -0.32 -20.64 2.31
N ALA A 90 0.69 -19.89 2.76
CA ALA A 90 0.63 -18.44 2.79
C ALA A 90 0.48 -17.85 1.37
N HIS A 91 1.20 -18.38 0.38
CA HIS A 91 1.06 -17.97 -1.02
C HIS A 91 -0.32 -18.36 -1.59
N GLU A 92 -0.83 -19.53 -1.28
CA GLU A 92 -2.17 -19.95 -1.67
C GLU A 92 -3.24 -19.03 -1.08
N ARG A 93 -3.10 -18.65 0.20
CA ARG A 93 -3.97 -17.65 0.84
C ARG A 93 -3.90 -16.30 0.13
N ALA A 94 -2.70 -15.84 -0.22
CA ALA A 94 -2.52 -14.58 -0.95
C ALA A 94 -3.18 -14.61 -2.33
N ALA A 95 -3.10 -15.74 -3.04
CA ALA A 95 -3.69 -15.91 -4.37
C ALA A 95 -5.22 -15.87 -4.35
N GLN A 96 -5.86 -16.23 -3.25
CA GLN A 96 -7.32 -16.14 -3.08
C GLN A 96 -7.82 -14.69 -3.06
N GLY A 97 -6.95 -13.72 -2.76
CA GLY A 97 -7.29 -12.31 -2.62
C GLY A 97 -8.16 -12.00 -1.39
N HIS A 98 -8.79 -10.83 -1.39
CA HIS A 98 -9.63 -10.34 -0.30
C HIS A 98 -8.94 -10.39 1.07
N LEU A 99 -7.65 -10.03 1.10
CA LEU A 99 -6.88 -9.96 2.34
C LEU A 99 -7.32 -8.75 3.17
N GLU A 100 -7.58 -8.97 4.45
CA GLU A 100 -7.89 -7.90 5.42
C GLU A 100 -6.66 -7.49 6.24
N GLY A 101 -5.48 -7.60 5.68
CA GLY A 101 -4.23 -7.25 6.35
C GLY A 101 -3.02 -7.96 5.76
N LYS A 102 -1.98 -8.10 6.55
CA LYS A 102 -0.74 -8.75 6.17
C LYS A 102 -0.76 -10.24 6.47
N ILE A 103 -0.17 -11.04 5.59
CA ILE A 103 0.18 -12.43 5.88
C ILE A 103 1.57 -12.42 6.50
N VAL A 104 1.72 -13.08 7.64
CA VAL A 104 2.98 -13.16 8.39
C VAL A 104 3.52 -14.58 8.37
N LEU A 105 4.81 -14.73 8.11
CA LEU A 105 5.53 -15.99 8.28
C LEU A 105 6.36 -15.93 9.57
N LEU A 106 6.13 -16.89 10.47
CA LEU A 106 6.92 -17.05 11.68
C LEU A 106 8.19 -17.85 11.37
N VAL A 107 9.34 -17.23 11.57
CA VAL A 107 10.66 -17.84 11.29
C VAL A 107 11.13 -18.71 12.45
N MET A 108 10.68 -18.41 13.67
CA MET A 108 11.00 -19.18 14.87
C MET A 108 9.71 -19.50 15.64
N ASP A 109 9.61 -20.69 16.19
CA ASP A 109 8.56 -21.00 17.16
C ASP A 109 8.79 -20.17 18.43
N SER A 110 7.78 -19.40 18.83
CA SER A 110 7.79 -18.66 20.10
C SER A 110 7.71 -19.58 21.33
N SER A 111 7.78 -20.89 21.14
CA SER A 111 7.68 -21.92 22.19
C SER A 111 9.05 -22.40 22.75
N ALA A 112 10.16 -21.81 22.33
CA ALA A 112 11.50 -22.09 22.85
C ALA A 112 11.99 -20.93 23.75
N GLY A 113 11.29 -20.74 24.86
CA GLY A 113 11.68 -19.77 25.88
C GLY A 113 11.17 -20.20 27.23
#